data_73e094edc390296c8e5e56930f30af10
#
_entry.id   73e094edc390296c8e5e56930f30af10
#
_cell.length_a   1.000
_cell.length_b   1.000
_cell.length_c   1.000
_cell.angle_alpha   90.00
_cell.angle_beta   90.00
_cell.angle_gamma   90.00
#
_symmetry.space_group_name_H-M   'P 1'
#
loop_
_entity.id
_entity.type
_entity.pdbx_description
1 polymer ?
#
loop_
_entity_poly.entity_id
_entity_poly.type
_entity_poly.pdbx_seq_one_letter_code
_entity_poly.pdbx_strand_id
1 'polypeptide(L)'
;LALAERLELLFSIFAKGERPTGSSDPYALRRAGNGIVQILWDRGWRLPLQTLFSQAASHWAERFPAFQVEATSLADDLGQLLRQRMVSQFEEDGFPIDLVQAVSGEGVTNERLLQDPVDARERLLLLRQLRVNGQLQAVQAVVQRAARLAEKGDLPATQLTPAEVVDAGLFDSPSEAGLMAALESLSPLAEACDYGGLAAGLQAAAVALEAFFDGEQSVMVMADDASVRRNRLNLPVSYTHLTLPTRNCVVL
;
A
#
# COMPACT_ATOMS: atom_id res chain seq x y z
N LEU A 1 26.11 -10.48 -5.12
CA LEU A 1 27.22 -9.59 -5.53
C LEU A 1 26.68 -8.39 -6.32
N ALA A 2 25.96 -8.60 -7.46
CA ALA A 2 25.47 -7.53 -8.33
C ALA A 2 24.58 -6.46 -7.64
N LEU A 3 23.76 -6.84 -6.64
CA LEU A 3 22.98 -5.90 -5.86
C LEU A 3 23.88 -5.01 -4.98
N ALA A 4 24.85 -5.63 -4.26
CA ALA A 4 25.76 -4.91 -3.38
C ALA A 4 26.65 -3.92 -4.16
N GLU A 5 27.12 -4.31 -5.34
CA GLU A 5 27.93 -3.46 -6.23
C GLU A 5 27.15 -2.20 -6.67
N ARG A 6 25.87 -2.36 -7.04
CA ARG A 6 25.02 -1.22 -7.43
C ARG A 6 24.69 -0.31 -6.25
N LEU A 7 24.42 -0.88 -5.09
CA LEU A 7 24.20 -0.10 -3.87
C LEU A 7 25.45 0.70 -3.49
N GLU A 8 26.63 0.06 -3.50
CA GLU A 8 27.89 0.72 -3.20
C GLU A 8 28.18 1.87 -4.16
N LEU A 9 27.96 1.67 -5.47
CA LEU A 9 28.09 2.73 -6.47
C LEU A 9 27.20 3.93 -6.15
N LEU A 10 25.91 3.68 -5.85
CA LEU A 10 24.96 4.75 -5.51
C LEU A 10 25.42 5.51 -4.27
N PHE A 11 25.76 4.81 -3.18
CA PHE A 11 26.24 5.45 -1.95
C PHE A 11 27.48 6.30 -2.19
N SER A 12 28.49 5.76 -2.87
CA SER A 12 29.77 6.44 -3.12
C SER A 12 29.60 7.73 -3.91
N ILE A 13 28.77 7.71 -4.95
CA ILE A 13 28.58 8.87 -5.83
C ILE A 13 27.67 9.91 -5.17
N PHE A 14 26.58 9.47 -4.49
CA PHE A 14 25.71 10.37 -3.77
C PHE A 14 26.39 11.04 -2.57
N ALA A 15 27.27 10.34 -1.87
CA ALA A 15 28.08 10.90 -0.79
C ALA A 15 29.05 11.99 -1.27
N LYS A 16 29.48 11.96 -2.55
CA LYS A 16 30.23 13.05 -3.18
C LYS A 16 29.38 14.26 -3.57
N GLY A 17 28.08 14.21 -3.36
CA GLY A 17 27.14 15.26 -3.76
C GLY A 17 26.71 15.19 -5.23
N GLU A 18 27.12 14.18 -5.97
CA GLU A 18 26.74 14.01 -7.37
C GLU A 18 25.34 13.38 -7.49
N ARG A 19 24.53 13.94 -8.37
CA ARG A 19 23.15 13.47 -8.64
C ARG A 19 22.92 13.42 -10.15
N PRO A 20 22.12 12.48 -10.65
CA PRO A 20 21.68 12.51 -12.05
C PRO A 20 20.75 13.71 -12.26
N THR A 21 21.01 14.51 -13.29
CA THR A 21 20.22 15.72 -13.60
C THR A 21 19.74 15.70 -15.05
N GLY A 22 18.47 15.99 -15.31
CA GLY A 22 17.90 16.05 -16.66
C GLY A 22 18.33 14.85 -17.52
N SER A 23 19.03 15.08 -18.63
CA SER A 23 19.58 14.04 -19.51
C SER A 23 20.95 13.53 -19.06
N SER A 24 21.60 14.18 -18.08
CA SER A 24 22.97 13.85 -17.64
C SER A 24 22.94 12.76 -16.56
N ASP A 25 23.63 11.65 -16.82
CA ASP A 25 23.85 10.56 -15.89
C ASP A 25 25.26 9.94 -16.14
N PRO A 26 26.33 10.70 -15.85
CA PRO A 26 27.68 10.31 -16.22
C PRO A 26 28.14 9.02 -15.52
N TYR A 27 27.57 8.69 -14.37
CA TYR A 27 27.89 7.50 -13.59
C TYR A 27 26.88 6.36 -13.76
N ALA A 28 25.93 6.51 -14.65
CA ALA A 28 24.89 5.52 -14.89
C ALA A 28 24.04 5.16 -13.63
N LEU A 29 23.79 6.14 -12.77
CA LEU A 29 23.08 5.96 -11.51
C LEU A 29 21.63 5.50 -11.71
N ARG A 30 20.96 6.00 -12.77
CA ARG A 30 19.61 5.55 -13.14
C ARG A 30 19.63 4.08 -13.56
N ARG A 31 20.64 3.63 -14.31
CA ARG A 31 20.80 2.22 -14.69
C ARG A 31 21.13 1.35 -13.50
N ALA A 32 21.93 1.83 -12.55
CA ALA A 32 22.20 1.12 -11.30
C ALA A 32 20.91 0.96 -10.49
N GLY A 33 20.10 2.02 -10.34
CA GLY A 33 18.81 1.98 -9.68
C GLY A 33 17.81 1.03 -10.35
N ASN A 34 17.68 1.08 -11.68
CA ASN A 34 16.87 0.12 -12.42
C ASN A 34 17.30 -1.32 -12.15
N GLY A 35 18.61 -1.59 -12.18
CA GLY A 35 19.14 -2.92 -11.91
C GLY A 35 18.89 -3.40 -10.49
N ILE A 36 18.86 -2.50 -9.47
CA ILE A 36 18.46 -2.85 -8.10
C ILE A 36 17.00 -3.30 -8.09
N VAL A 37 16.11 -2.48 -8.64
CA VAL A 37 14.65 -2.77 -8.68
C VAL A 37 14.37 -4.09 -9.39
N GLN A 38 14.98 -4.31 -10.58
CA GLN A 38 14.82 -5.55 -11.33
C GLN A 38 15.29 -6.78 -10.57
N ILE A 39 16.47 -6.70 -9.92
CA ILE A 39 16.99 -7.83 -9.12
C ILE A 39 16.04 -8.18 -7.99
N LEU A 40 15.48 -7.19 -7.29
CA LEU A 40 14.53 -7.43 -6.20
C LEU A 40 13.26 -8.09 -6.72
N TRP A 41 12.70 -7.60 -7.81
CA TRP A 41 11.48 -8.15 -8.41
C TRP A 41 11.67 -9.55 -8.99
N ASP A 42 12.77 -9.79 -9.71
CA ASP A 42 13.04 -11.09 -10.34
C ASP A 42 13.34 -12.19 -9.31
N ARG A 43 13.93 -11.81 -8.17
CA ARG A 43 14.29 -12.74 -7.11
C ARG A 43 13.24 -12.84 -6.00
N GLY A 44 12.24 -11.97 -6.01
CA GLY A 44 11.27 -11.87 -4.92
C GLY A 44 11.91 -11.49 -3.58
N TRP A 45 13.02 -10.72 -3.60
CA TRP A 45 13.72 -10.34 -2.39
C TRP A 45 13.04 -9.15 -1.73
N ARG A 46 12.37 -9.40 -0.61
CA ARG A 46 11.69 -8.40 0.19
C ARG A 46 12.69 -7.73 1.13
N LEU A 47 13.16 -6.56 0.74
CA LEU A 47 14.16 -5.78 1.49
C LEU A 47 13.62 -4.40 1.85
N PRO A 48 13.73 -3.98 3.13
CA PRO A 48 13.31 -2.65 3.57
C PRO A 48 14.37 -1.61 3.18
N LEU A 49 14.34 -1.18 1.90
CA LEU A 49 15.39 -0.35 1.32
C LEU A 49 15.56 0.99 2.05
N GLN A 50 14.48 1.65 2.48
CA GLN A 50 14.59 2.92 3.19
C GLN A 50 15.33 2.75 4.53
N THR A 51 15.03 1.69 5.27
CA THR A 51 15.76 1.34 6.51
C THR A 51 17.22 1.05 6.23
N LEU A 52 17.51 0.27 5.17
CA LEU A 52 18.87 -0.04 4.76
C LEU A 52 19.65 1.22 4.38
N PHE A 53 19.03 2.15 3.65
CA PHE A 53 19.67 3.42 3.28
C PHE A 53 19.98 4.27 4.51
N SER A 54 19.06 4.38 5.46
CA SER A 54 19.26 5.15 6.69
C SER A 54 20.43 4.58 7.51
N GLN A 55 20.49 3.24 7.67
CA GLN A 55 21.57 2.58 8.38
C GLN A 55 22.92 2.73 7.66
N ALA A 56 22.94 2.49 6.34
CA ALA A 56 24.16 2.60 5.56
C ALA A 56 24.68 4.04 5.48
N ALA A 57 23.78 5.03 5.37
CA ALA A 57 24.15 6.45 5.37
C ALA A 57 24.76 6.89 6.70
N SER A 58 24.20 6.43 7.83
CA SER A 58 24.77 6.68 9.16
C SER A 58 26.19 6.10 9.29
N HIS A 59 26.38 4.84 8.91
CA HIS A 59 27.70 4.20 8.90
C HIS A 59 28.68 4.89 7.96
N TRP A 60 28.22 5.38 6.80
CA TRP A 60 29.06 6.12 5.85
C TRP A 60 29.53 7.45 6.45
N ALA A 61 28.63 8.22 7.06
CA ALA A 61 28.95 9.48 7.70
C ALA A 61 29.99 9.31 8.84
N GLU A 62 29.83 8.26 9.64
CA GLU A 62 30.78 7.93 10.72
C GLU A 62 32.16 7.53 10.20
N ARG A 63 32.22 6.72 9.15
CA ARG A 63 33.50 6.21 8.59
C ARG A 63 34.26 7.21 7.75
N PHE A 64 33.56 8.13 7.12
CA PHE A 64 34.10 9.07 6.16
C PHE A 64 33.73 10.51 6.49
N PRO A 65 34.13 11.03 7.67
CA PRO A 65 33.74 12.38 8.12
C PRO A 65 34.26 13.49 7.19
N ALA A 66 35.30 13.20 6.41
CA ALA A 66 35.85 14.17 5.44
C ALA A 66 34.86 14.55 4.32
N PHE A 67 33.86 13.71 4.04
CA PHE A 67 32.82 14.02 3.05
C PHE A 67 31.70 14.93 3.58
N GLN A 68 31.65 15.16 4.91
CA GLN A 68 30.64 15.98 5.56
C GLN A 68 29.20 15.64 5.14
N VAL A 69 28.91 14.35 5.01
CA VAL A 69 27.62 13.83 4.56
C VAL A 69 26.61 13.94 5.70
N GLU A 70 25.47 14.54 5.40
CA GLU A 70 24.29 14.49 6.28
C GLU A 70 23.54 13.18 5.98
N ALA A 71 23.47 12.26 6.96
CA ALA A 71 23.01 10.89 6.76
C ALA A 71 21.54 10.81 6.32
N THR A 72 20.67 11.63 6.92
CA THR A 72 19.24 11.66 6.58
C THR A 72 19.05 12.10 5.13
N SER A 73 19.70 13.20 4.73
CA SER A 73 19.62 13.71 3.36
C SER A 73 20.14 12.70 2.33
N LEU A 74 21.23 11.99 2.65
CA LEU A 74 21.76 10.95 1.76
C LEU A 74 20.78 9.79 1.60
N ALA A 75 20.16 9.33 2.67
CA ALA A 75 19.16 8.26 2.65
C ALA A 75 17.91 8.67 1.86
N ASP A 76 17.44 9.91 2.05
CA ASP A 76 16.26 10.44 1.36
C ASP A 76 16.50 10.59 -0.15
N ASP A 77 17.65 11.11 -0.55
CA ASP A 77 18.04 11.26 -1.95
C ASP A 77 18.12 9.89 -2.67
N LEU A 78 18.69 8.88 -2.00
CA LEU A 78 18.73 7.51 -2.52
C LEU A 78 17.33 6.92 -2.63
N GLY A 79 16.50 7.13 -1.61
CA GLY A 79 15.09 6.73 -1.61
C GLY A 79 14.33 7.37 -2.77
N GLN A 80 14.51 8.66 -2.99
CA GLN A 80 13.89 9.40 -4.09
C GLN A 80 14.34 8.88 -5.46
N LEU A 81 15.63 8.58 -5.64
CA LEU A 81 16.10 7.96 -6.88
C LEU A 81 15.42 6.62 -7.12
N LEU A 82 15.37 5.73 -6.13
CA LEU A 82 14.79 4.40 -6.32
C LEU A 82 13.28 4.47 -6.57
N ARG A 83 12.56 5.36 -5.88
CA ARG A 83 11.16 5.64 -6.18
C ARG A 83 10.96 6.00 -7.65
N GLN A 84 11.75 6.95 -8.17
CA GLN A 84 11.67 7.36 -9.57
C GLN A 84 11.97 6.18 -10.52
N ARG A 85 12.90 5.30 -10.14
CA ARG A 85 13.21 4.13 -10.98
C ARG A 85 12.10 3.10 -10.97
N MET A 86 11.46 2.86 -9.79
CA MET A 86 10.30 1.98 -9.70
C MET A 86 9.15 2.50 -10.58
N VAL A 87 8.81 3.78 -10.46
CA VAL A 87 7.76 4.42 -11.30
C VAL A 87 8.09 4.26 -12.78
N SER A 88 9.31 4.61 -13.21
CA SER A 88 9.70 4.48 -14.61
C SER A 88 9.59 3.02 -15.12
N GLN A 89 9.97 2.05 -14.29
CA GLN A 89 9.87 0.64 -14.69
C GLN A 89 8.42 0.15 -14.76
N PHE A 90 7.55 0.60 -13.87
CA PHE A 90 6.12 0.31 -13.97
C PHE A 90 5.52 0.87 -15.27
N GLU A 91 5.91 2.07 -15.67
CA GLU A 91 5.48 2.70 -16.92
C GLU A 91 6.04 1.96 -18.15
N GLU A 92 7.33 1.59 -18.12
CA GLU A 92 8.00 0.78 -19.16
C GLU A 92 7.37 -0.62 -19.30
N ASP A 93 6.93 -1.25 -18.21
CA ASP A 93 6.19 -2.52 -18.18
C ASP A 93 4.72 -2.37 -18.67
N GLY A 94 4.31 -1.18 -19.07
CA GLY A 94 3.01 -0.89 -19.67
C GLY A 94 1.85 -0.85 -18.66
N PHE A 95 2.13 -0.55 -17.38
CA PHE A 95 1.06 -0.30 -16.43
C PHE A 95 0.41 1.06 -16.68
N PRO A 96 -0.93 1.15 -16.61
CA PRO A 96 -1.63 2.42 -16.72
C PRO A 96 -1.19 3.41 -15.65
N ILE A 97 -0.98 4.68 -16.04
CA ILE A 97 -0.43 5.74 -15.18
C ILE A 97 -1.24 5.91 -13.89
N ASP A 98 -2.56 5.84 -13.96
CA ASP A 98 -3.43 5.96 -12.79
C ASP A 98 -3.24 4.83 -11.77
N LEU A 99 -2.98 3.60 -12.21
CA LEU A 99 -2.63 2.49 -11.32
C LEU A 99 -1.23 2.65 -10.73
N VAL A 100 -0.28 3.16 -11.52
CA VAL A 100 1.07 3.49 -11.03
C VAL A 100 0.98 4.56 -9.94
N GLN A 101 0.20 5.61 -10.17
CA GLN A 101 -0.02 6.67 -9.19
C GLN A 101 -0.73 6.15 -7.92
N ALA A 102 -1.65 5.21 -8.04
CA ALA A 102 -2.30 4.59 -6.90
C ALA A 102 -1.32 3.87 -5.95
N VAL A 103 -0.27 3.25 -6.50
CA VAL A 103 0.71 2.49 -5.71
C VAL A 103 1.93 3.31 -5.30
N SER A 104 2.32 4.28 -6.11
CA SER A 104 3.59 5.03 -5.97
C SER A 104 3.46 6.54 -6.15
N GLY A 105 2.24 7.11 -6.14
CA GLY A 105 2.00 8.54 -6.28
C GLY A 105 2.44 9.36 -5.06
N GLU A 106 2.26 10.69 -5.12
CA GLU A 106 2.71 11.63 -4.10
C GLU A 106 2.16 11.36 -2.69
N GLY A 107 0.96 10.76 -2.60
CA GLY A 107 0.35 10.37 -1.33
C GLY A 107 1.00 9.15 -0.66
N VAL A 108 1.90 8.43 -1.34
CA VAL A 108 2.62 7.27 -0.79
C VAL A 108 4.02 7.70 -0.38
N THR A 109 4.39 7.55 0.88
CA THR A 109 5.73 7.93 1.36
C THR A 109 6.83 7.00 0.82
N ASN A 110 8.08 7.48 0.81
CA ASN A 110 9.22 6.64 0.42
C ASN A 110 9.37 5.45 1.38
N GLU A 111 9.14 5.65 2.68
CA GLU A 111 9.16 4.57 3.68
C GLU A 111 8.17 3.47 3.30
N ARG A 112 6.93 3.83 2.93
CA ARG A 112 5.91 2.85 2.56
C ARG A 112 6.23 2.13 1.26
N LEU A 113 6.69 2.86 0.24
CA LEU A 113 7.00 2.29 -1.07
C LEU A 113 8.23 1.39 -1.03
N LEU A 114 9.28 1.85 -0.35
CA LEU A 114 10.58 1.18 -0.30
C LEU A 114 10.73 0.21 0.89
N GLN A 115 9.71 0.10 1.76
CA GLN A 115 9.66 -0.93 2.79
C GLN A 115 9.68 -2.33 2.17
N ASP A 116 8.96 -2.51 1.07
CA ASP A 116 8.95 -3.74 0.29
C ASP A 116 8.64 -3.43 -1.18
N PRO A 117 9.67 -3.28 -2.04
CA PRO A 117 9.48 -3.04 -3.48
C PRO A 117 8.75 -4.16 -4.22
N VAL A 118 8.84 -5.40 -3.73
CA VAL A 118 8.13 -6.56 -4.32
C VAL A 118 6.64 -6.44 -4.02
N ASP A 119 6.28 -6.11 -2.78
CA ASP A 119 4.90 -5.84 -2.38
C ASP A 119 4.26 -4.72 -3.23
N ALA A 120 4.99 -3.65 -3.49
CA ALA A 120 4.50 -2.56 -4.35
C ALA A 120 4.14 -3.06 -5.76
N ARG A 121 4.96 -3.94 -6.34
CA ARG A 121 4.69 -4.55 -7.65
C ARG A 121 3.50 -5.50 -7.61
N GLU A 122 3.39 -6.31 -6.57
CA GLU A 122 2.27 -7.25 -6.38
C GLU A 122 0.93 -6.51 -6.25
N ARG A 123 0.90 -5.40 -5.50
CA ARG A 123 -0.28 -4.52 -5.42
C ARG A 123 -0.69 -3.96 -6.78
N LEU A 124 0.29 -3.51 -7.57
CA LEU A 124 0.03 -3.00 -8.91
C LEU A 124 -0.51 -4.09 -9.85
N LEU A 125 0.01 -5.31 -9.75
CA LEU A 125 -0.49 -6.48 -10.49
C LEU A 125 -1.92 -6.82 -10.11
N LEU A 126 -2.27 -6.78 -8.81
CA LEU A 126 -3.64 -6.96 -8.32
C LEU A 126 -4.58 -5.93 -8.93
N LEU A 127 -4.23 -4.64 -8.85
CA LEU A 127 -5.07 -3.57 -9.39
C LEU A 127 -5.29 -3.73 -10.90
N ARG A 128 -4.24 -4.10 -11.65
CA ARG A 128 -4.36 -4.41 -13.07
C ARG A 128 -5.29 -5.59 -13.34
N GLN A 129 -5.19 -6.65 -12.56
CA GLN A 129 -6.05 -7.83 -12.67
C GLN A 129 -7.51 -7.48 -12.40
N LEU A 130 -7.80 -6.75 -11.33
CA LEU A 130 -9.14 -6.28 -10.99
C LEU A 130 -9.74 -5.41 -12.10
N ARG A 131 -8.92 -4.55 -12.74
CA ARG A 131 -9.34 -3.72 -13.87
C ARG A 131 -9.70 -4.55 -15.10
N VAL A 132 -8.83 -5.47 -15.48
CA VAL A 132 -9.03 -6.33 -16.67
C VAL A 132 -10.29 -7.20 -16.51
N ASN A 133 -10.56 -7.67 -15.28
CA ASN A 133 -11.75 -8.46 -14.98
C ASN A 133 -13.03 -7.61 -14.79
N GLY A 134 -12.95 -6.29 -14.93
CA GLY A 134 -14.09 -5.39 -14.71
C GLY A 134 -14.52 -5.24 -13.24
N GLN A 135 -13.75 -5.78 -12.31
CA GLN A 135 -14.06 -5.79 -10.87
C GLN A 135 -13.62 -4.53 -10.14
N LEU A 136 -12.63 -3.78 -10.69
CA LEU A 136 -12.06 -2.63 -10.03
C LEU A 136 -13.10 -1.55 -9.69
N GLN A 137 -14.01 -1.25 -10.62
CA GLN A 137 -15.05 -0.24 -10.43
C GLN A 137 -16.05 -0.65 -9.35
N ALA A 138 -16.43 -1.94 -9.32
CA ALA A 138 -17.34 -2.47 -8.30
C ALA A 138 -16.70 -2.38 -6.90
N VAL A 139 -15.47 -2.85 -6.75
CA VAL A 139 -14.71 -2.75 -5.50
C VAL A 139 -14.54 -1.28 -5.09
N GLN A 140 -14.20 -0.40 -6.02
CA GLN A 140 -14.01 1.03 -5.76
C GLN A 140 -15.31 1.71 -5.27
N ALA A 141 -16.46 1.45 -5.90
CA ALA A 141 -17.73 2.03 -5.49
C ALA A 141 -18.09 1.63 -4.05
N VAL A 142 -17.85 0.38 -3.70
CA VAL A 142 -18.08 -0.17 -2.36
C VAL A 142 -17.12 0.47 -1.34
N VAL A 143 -15.83 0.55 -1.66
CA VAL A 143 -14.81 1.21 -0.82
C VAL A 143 -15.15 2.67 -0.57
N GLN A 144 -15.53 3.42 -1.60
CA GLN A 144 -15.92 4.83 -1.45
C GLN A 144 -17.17 5.00 -0.55
N ARG A 145 -18.15 4.11 -0.68
CA ARG A 145 -19.33 4.13 0.20
C ARG A 145 -18.95 3.85 1.65
N ALA A 146 -18.13 2.83 1.87
CA ALA A 146 -17.62 2.49 3.20
C ALA A 146 -16.77 3.63 3.78
N ALA A 147 -15.88 4.24 2.98
CA ALA A 147 -15.03 5.35 3.42
C ALA A 147 -15.82 6.58 3.90
N ARG A 148 -16.89 6.97 3.19
CA ARG A 148 -17.76 8.08 3.60
C ARG A 148 -18.44 7.83 4.95
N LEU A 149 -18.69 6.57 5.29
CA LEU A 149 -19.22 6.19 6.60
C LEU A 149 -18.13 6.09 7.65
N ALA A 150 -16.92 5.67 7.24
CA ALA A 150 -15.76 5.60 8.11
C ALA A 150 -15.41 6.96 8.75
N GLU A 151 -15.61 8.06 8.04
CA GLU A 151 -15.44 9.42 8.58
C GLU A 151 -16.32 9.72 9.81
N LYS A 152 -17.38 8.92 10.02
CA LYS A 152 -18.29 9.03 11.14
C LYS A 152 -18.10 7.95 12.21
N GLY A 153 -17.23 6.99 11.96
CA GLY A 153 -16.85 5.92 12.88
C GLY A 153 -15.62 6.27 13.70
N ASP A 154 -15.30 5.48 14.72
CA ASP A 154 -14.19 5.72 15.66
C ASP A 154 -13.12 4.62 15.64
N LEU A 155 -13.08 3.80 14.59
CA LEU A 155 -12.03 2.80 14.44
C LEU A 155 -10.66 3.45 14.16
N PRO A 156 -9.61 3.05 14.91
CA PRO A 156 -8.24 3.44 14.58
C PRO A 156 -7.86 2.93 13.18
N ALA A 157 -7.16 3.75 12.41
CA ALA A 157 -6.71 3.40 11.05
C ALA A 157 -5.77 2.18 10.98
N THR A 158 -5.30 1.68 12.12
CA THR A 158 -4.41 0.51 12.23
C THR A 158 -5.15 -0.80 12.47
N GLN A 159 -6.46 -0.76 12.74
CA GLN A 159 -7.23 -1.95 13.07
C GLN A 159 -7.73 -2.63 11.80
N LEU A 160 -7.29 -3.87 11.57
CA LEU A 160 -7.61 -4.66 10.38
C LEU A 160 -8.80 -5.60 10.57
N THR A 161 -9.15 -5.91 11.82
CA THR A 161 -10.25 -6.85 12.12
C THR A 161 -11.38 -6.18 12.91
N PRO A 162 -12.65 -6.42 12.60
CA PRO A 162 -13.78 -5.90 13.35
C PRO A 162 -13.96 -6.57 14.73
N ALA A 163 -13.40 -7.75 14.96
CA ALA A 163 -13.69 -8.61 16.11
C ALA A 163 -13.49 -7.94 17.49
N GLU A 164 -12.61 -6.94 17.59
CA GLU A 164 -12.34 -6.25 18.87
C GLU A 164 -13.23 -5.02 19.14
N VAL A 165 -13.96 -4.54 18.13
CA VAL A 165 -14.69 -3.26 18.19
C VAL A 165 -16.13 -3.35 17.74
N VAL A 166 -16.53 -4.52 17.23
CA VAL A 166 -17.90 -4.83 16.82
C VAL A 166 -18.46 -5.89 17.76
N ASP A 167 -19.57 -5.57 18.40
CA ASP A 167 -20.29 -6.49 19.29
C ASP A 167 -21.39 -7.21 18.50
N ALA A 168 -21.18 -8.50 18.25
CA ALA A 168 -22.17 -9.34 17.56
C ALA A 168 -23.50 -9.48 18.33
N GLY A 169 -23.51 -9.22 19.64
CA GLY A 169 -24.72 -9.19 20.45
C GLY A 169 -25.68 -8.04 20.13
N LEU A 170 -25.20 -7.04 19.39
CA LEU A 170 -25.98 -5.89 18.93
C LEU A 170 -26.50 -6.03 17.50
N PHE A 171 -26.35 -7.21 16.88
CA PHE A 171 -26.83 -7.45 15.53
C PHE A 171 -28.34 -7.73 15.52
N ASP A 172 -29.06 -6.99 14.68
CA ASP A 172 -30.49 -7.16 14.45
C ASP A 172 -30.79 -7.83 13.10
N SER A 173 -29.84 -7.85 12.17
CA SER A 173 -30.03 -8.37 10.82
C SER A 173 -28.95 -9.40 10.45
N PRO A 174 -29.30 -10.44 9.68
CA PRO A 174 -28.33 -11.40 9.13
C PRO A 174 -27.22 -10.75 8.29
N SER A 175 -27.50 -9.60 7.67
CA SER A 175 -26.50 -8.85 6.86
C SER A 175 -25.35 -8.33 7.70
N GLU A 176 -25.54 -8.00 8.97
CA GLU A 176 -24.48 -7.58 9.89
C GLU A 176 -23.52 -8.73 10.17
N ALA A 177 -24.04 -9.91 10.49
CA ALA A 177 -23.23 -11.11 10.70
C ALA A 177 -22.52 -11.56 9.41
N GLY A 178 -23.22 -11.48 8.27
CA GLY A 178 -22.65 -11.80 6.95
C GLY A 178 -21.48 -10.90 6.58
N LEU A 179 -21.60 -9.59 6.81
CA LEU A 179 -20.52 -8.64 6.57
C LEU A 179 -19.33 -8.88 7.51
N MET A 180 -19.59 -9.10 8.80
CA MET A 180 -18.53 -9.40 9.77
C MET A 180 -17.74 -10.65 9.35
N ALA A 181 -18.42 -11.75 9.02
CA ALA A 181 -17.76 -12.98 8.57
C ALA A 181 -16.92 -12.79 7.30
N ALA A 182 -17.43 -12.01 6.33
CA ALA A 182 -16.69 -11.69 5.12
C ALA A 182 -15.40 -10.89 5.42
N LEU A 183 -15.48 -9.91 6.33
CA LEU A 183 -14.33 -9.10 6.74
C LEU A 183 -13.30 -9.91 7.53
N GLU A 184 -13.73 -10.77 8.43
CA GLU A 184 -12.85 -11.67 9.19
C GLU A 184 -12.08 -12.63 8.26
N SER A 185 -12.71 -13.07 7.17
CA SER A 185 -12.05 -13.92 6.18
C SER A 185 -10.96 -13.19 5.38
N LEU A 186 -11.03 -11.87 5.27
CA LEU A 186 -10.02 -11.05 4.57
C LEU A 186 -8.79 -10.74 5.43
N SER A 187 -8.94 -10.65 6.74
CA SER A 187 -7.85 -10.25 7.65
C SER A 187 -6.58 -11.10 7.49
N PRO A 188 -6.64 -12.45 7.52
CA PRO A 188 -5.44 -13.26 7.35
C PRO A 188 -4.82 -13.14 5.94
N LEU A 189 -5.63 -12.88 4.91
CA LEU A 189 -5.14 -12.67 3.54
C LEU A 189 -4.40 -11.35 3.41
N ALA A 190 -4.90 -10.30 4.08
CA ALA A 190 -4.25 -8.98 4.12
C ALA A 190 -2.92 -9.05 4.90
N GLU A 191 -2.88 -9.73 6.04
CA GLU A 191 -1.67 -9.92 6.84
C GLU A 191 -0.60 -10.72 6.10
N ALA A 192 -1.03 -11.74 5.34
CA ALA A 192 -0.13 -12.57 4.53
C ALA A 192 0.28 -11.91 3.20
N CYS A 193 -0.27 -10.74 2.86
CA CYS A 193 -0.14 -10.12 1.53
C CYS A 193 -0.52 -11.08 0.39
N ASP A 194 -1.50 -11.96 0.63
CA ASP A 194 -2.06 -12.84 -0.40
C ASP A 194 -3.02 -12.06 -1.31
N TYR A 195 -2.46 -11.37 -2.29
CA TYR A 195 -3.21 -10.52 -3.20
C TYR A 195 -4.17 -11.29 -4.13
N GLY A 196 -3.88 -12.56 -4.42
CA GLY A 196 -4.78 -13.43 -5.18
C GLY A 196 -6.03 -13.76 -4.38
N GLY A 197 -5.86 -14.21 -3.15
CA GLY A 197 -6.95 -14.47 -2.19
C GLY A 197 -7.73 -13.20 -1.88
N LEU A 198 -7.05 -12.06 -1.66
CA LEU A 198 -7.68 -10.76 -1.43
C LEU A 198 -8.60 -10.35 -2.57
N ALA A 199 -8.18 -10.50 -3.84
CA ALA A 199 -9.02 -10.14 -4.99
C ALA A 199 -10.35 -10.90 -5.00
N ALA A 200 -10.32 -12.21 -4.74
CA ALA A 200 -11.51 -13.05 -4.66
C ALA A 200 -12.37 -12.70 -3.42
N GLY A 201 -11.75 -12.53 -2.27
CA GLY A 201 -12.42 -12.21 -1.02
C GLY A 201 -13.06 -10.82 -1.02
N LEU A 202 -12.45 -9.81 -1.62
CA LEU A 202 -13.00 -8.48 -1.77
C LEU A 202 -14.29 -8.47 -2.58
N GLN A 203 -14.37 -9.31 -3.60
CA GLN A 203 -15.59 -9.44 -4.39
C GLN A 203 -16.74 -10.03 -3.54
N ALA A 204 -16.45 -11.05 -2.75
CA ALA A 204 -17.44 -11.64 -1.83
C ALA A 204 -17.87 -10.64 -0.74
N ALA A 205 -16.92 -9.91 -0.18
CA ALA A 205 -17.18 -8.88 0.82
C ALA A 205 -17.96 -7.68 0.24
N ALA A 206 -17.77 -7.35 -1.04
CA ALA A 206 -18.57 -6.33 -1.73
C ALA A 206 -20.05 -6.71 -1.77
N VAL A 207 -20.36 -7.97 -2.05
CA VAL A 207 -21.77 -8.46 -2.04
C VAL A 207 -22.35 -8.41 -0.63
N ALA A 208 -21.58 -8.79 0.40
CA ALA A 208 -22.01 -8.71 1.79
C ALA A 208 -22.25 -7.24 2.23
N LEU A 209 -21.41 -6.32 1.79
CA LEU A 209 -21.56 -4.89 2.08
C LEU A 209 -22.76 -4.29 1.34
N GLU A 210 -23.04 -4.71 0.12
CA GLU A 210 -24.24 -4.31 -0.61
C GLU A 210 -25.50 -4.79 0.11
N ALA A 211 -25.54 -6.04 0.55
CA ALA A 211 -26.67 -6.57 1.35
C ALA A 211 -26.86 -5.85 2.69
N PHE A 212 -25.76 -5.38 3.29
CA PHE A 212 -25.81 -4.58 4.53
C PHE A 212 -26.43 -3.19 4.31
N PHE A 213 -26.19 -2.56 3.17
CA PHE A 213 -26.72 -1.22 2.87
C PHE A 213 -28.05 -1.22 2.16
N ASP A 214 -28.29 -2.19 1.30
CA ASP A 214 -29.39 -2.23 0.36
C ASP A 214 -30.09 -3.62 0.37
N GLY A 215 -31.40 -3.64 0.12
CA GLY A 215 -32.17 -4.87 0.04
C GLY A 215 -33.03 -5.16 1.28
N GLU A 216 -33.62 -6.34 1.30
CA GLU A 216 -34.58 -6.74 2.34
C GLU A 216 -33.98 -6.92 3.74
N GLN A 217 -32.67 -7.20 3.79
CA GLN A 217 -31.91 -7.42 5.02
C GLN A 217 -31.01 -6.23 5.38
N SER A 218 -31.19 -5.11 4.69
CA SER A 218 -30.38 -3.90 4.95
C SER A 218 -30.68 -3.32 6.33
N VAL A 219 -29.68 -2.62 6.88
CA VAL A 219 -29.78 -1.98 8.19
C VAL A 219 -29.74 -0.46 8.08
N MET A 220 -30.48 0.21 8.97
CA MET A 220 -30.30 1.65 9.15
C MET A 220 -29.03 1.91 9.95
N VAL A 221 -27.93 2.26 9.25
CA VAL A 221 -26.64 2.51 9.90
C VAL A 221 -26.73 3.61 10.97
N MET A 222 -27.49 4.68 10.68
CA MET A 222 -27.72 5.80 11.61
C MET A 222 -28.90 5.49 12.55
N ALA A 223 -28.81 4.37 13.29
CA ALA A 223 -29.80 3.98 14.29
C ALA A 223 -29.92 5.02 15.42
N ASP A 224 -31.08 5.07 16.07
CA ASP A 224 -31.34 5.99 17.19
C ASP A 224 -30.47 5.62 18.41
N ASP A 225 -30.33 4.32 18.69
CA ASP A 225 -29.41 3.84 19.74
C ASP A 225 -27.96 4.09 19.37
N ALA A 226 -27.24 4.76 20.24
CA ALA A 226 -25.85 5.16 20.02
C ALA A 226 -24.89 3.96 19.94
N SER A 227 -25.14 2.90 20.69
CA SER A 227 -24.32 1.68 20.70
C SER A 227 -24.49 0.90 19.40
N VAL A 228 -25.74 0.71 18.96
CA VAL A 228 -26.08 0.06 17.68
C VAL A 228 -25.52 0.87 16.51
N ARG A 229 -25.69 2.20 16.53
CA ARG A 229 -25.16 3.09 15.50
C ARG A 229 -23.65 2.98 15.37
N ARG A 230 -22.91 3.03 16.50
CA ARG A 230 -21.46 2.88 16.53
C ARG A 230 -21.03 1.53 15.99
N ASN A 231 -21.68 0.47 16.42
CA ASN A 231 -21.42 -0.89 15.98
C ASN A 231 -21.57 -1.03 14.46
N ARG A 232 -22.66 -0.49 13.90
CA ARG A 232 -22.96 -0.48 12.46
C ARG A 232 -22.04 0.42 11.64
N LEU A 233 -21.50 1.48 12.22
CA LEU A 233 -20.47 2.31 11.57
C LEU A 233 -19.12 1.59 11.51
N ASN A 234 -18.73 0.87 12.55
CA ASN A 234 -17.46 0.19 12.64
C ASN A 234 -17.31 -0.97 11.64
N LEU A 235 -18.38 -1.66 11.28
CA LEU A 235 -18.34 -2.73 10.28
C LEU A 235 -17.80 -2.27 8.90
N PRO A 236 -18.39 -1.28 8.22
CA PRO A 236 -17.87 -0.82 6.94
C PRO A 236 -16.50 -0.11 7.04
N VAL A 237 -16.16 0.45 8.22
CA VAL A 237 -14.82 1.03 8.46
C VAL A 237 -13.75 -0.05 8.36
N SER A 238 -13.99 -1.22 8.96
CA SER A 238 -13.06 -2.36 8.85
C SER A 238 -12.83 -2.78 7.41
N TYR A 239 -13.85 -2.70 6.55
CA TYR A 239 -13.69 -2.95 5.11
C TYR A 239 -12.68 -2.00 4.46
N THR A 240 -12.72 -0.71 4.78
CA THR A 240 -11.77 0.26 4.21
C THR A 240 -10.33 0.02 4.67
N HIS A 241 -10.14 -0.47 5.88
CA HIS A 241 -8.80 -0.78 6.39
C HIS A 241 -8.21 -2.04 5.75
N LEU A 242 -9.06 -3.03 5.41
CA LEU A 242 -8.65 -4.28 4.77
C LEU A 242 -8.43 -4.15 3.26
N THR A 243 -9.25 -3.32 2.59
CA THR A 243 -9.25 -3.25 1.13
C THR A 243 -8.04 -2.54 0.56
N LEU A 244 -7.27 -1.82 1.37
CA LEU A 244 -6.21 -0.98 0.86
C LEU A 244 -4.92 -1.14 1.66
N PRO A 245 -4.05 -2.08 1.25
CA PRO A 245 -2.63 -2.00 1.60
C PRO A 245 -1.98 -0.71 1.06
N THR A 246 -2.74 0.08 0.32
CA THR A 246 -2.40 1.42 -0.15
C THR A 246 -3.24 2.42 0.62
N ARG A 247 -2.74 2.93 1.74
CA ARG A 247 -3.43 3.90 2.62
C ARG A 247 -4.03 5.13 1.91
N ASN A 248 -3.82 5.29 0.60
CA ASN A 248 -4.26 6.44 -0.20
C ASN A 248 -4.91 6.08 -1.54
N CYS A 249 -5.27 4.82 -1.82
CA CYS A 249 -5.98 4.47 -3.05
C CYS A 249 -7.49 4.73 -3.01
N VAL A 250 -7.96 5.58 -2.11
CA VAL A 250 -9.36 6.03 -2.09
C VAL A 250 -9.61 7.16 -3.09
N VAL A 251 -8.60 7.57 -3.85
CA VAL A 251 -8.75 8.64 -4.85
C VAL A 251 -8.43 8.08 -6.24
N LEU A 252 -9.33 7.26 -6.73
CA LEU A 252 -9.54 7.08 -8.17
C LEU A 252 -10.98 7.40 -8.49
#